data_6f5edd1d75e2d163f3aafb52e130bd61
#
_entry.id   6f5edd1d75e2d163f3aafb52e130bd61
#
_cell.length_a   1.000
_cell.length_b   1.000
_cell.length_c   1.000
_cell.angle_alpha   90.00
_cell.angle_beta   90.00
_cell.angle_gamma   90.00
#
_symmetry.space_group_name_H-M   'P 1'
#
loop_
_entity.id
_entity.type
_entity.pdbx_description
1 polymer ?
#
loop_
_entity_poly.entity_id
_entity_poly.type
_entity_poly.pdbx_seq_one_letter_code
_entity_poly.pdbx_strand_id
1 'polypeptide(L)'
;VILFAATLGTQADQLIRRISGWKMSQAVVMQAAAAAMIEAYCDGWQEELKREFGKQGLYLRPRFSPGYGDFPLSCQLPFLRALQCQKRIGLTVTDSLILAPSKSVTAVIGLSRRDEKCHKHGCEVCEKTECPFRRDS
;
A
#
# COMPACT_ATOMS: atom_id res chain seq x y z
N VAL A 1 -11.13 -9.67 -8.72
CA VAL A 1 -10.10 -8.90 -8.03
C VAL A 1 -10.06 -7.48 -8.55
N ILE A 2 -9.61 -6.55 -7.73
CA ILE A 2 -9.36 -5.15 -8.09
C ILE A 2 -7.86 -4.93 -8.02
N LEU A 3 -7.27 -4.42 -9.10
CA LEU A 3 -5.89 -3.95 -9.11
C LEU A 3 -5.90 -2.46 -8.76
N PHE A 4 -5.03 -2.06 -7.85
CA PHE A 4 -5.02 -0.74 -7.29
C PHE A 4 -3.61 -0.16 -7.23
N ALA A 5 -3.45 1.11 -7.62
CA ALA A 5 -2.21 1.86 -7.48
C ALA A 5 -2.51 3.31 -7.11
N ALA A 6 -1.76 3.84 -6.17
CA ALA A 6 -1.85 5.23 -5.72
C ALA A 6 -0.46 5.82 -5.49
N THR A 7 -0.33 7.13 -5.64
CA THR A 7 0.91 7.87 -5.38
C THR A 7 0.60 9.28 -4.89
N LEU A 8 1.42 9.80 -3.99
CA LEU A 8 1.41 11.23 -3.63
C LEU A 8 2.14 12.09 -4.67
N GLY A 9 2.75 11.48 -5.67
CA GLY A 9 3.47 12.16 -6.73
C GLY A 9 4.88 12.59 -6.33
N THR A 10 5.60 13.13 -7.30
CA THR A 10 7.02 13.53 -7.16
C THR A 10 7.22 14.72 -6.23
N GLN A 11 6.21 15.58 -6.06
CA GLN A 11 6.30 16.77 -5.21
C GLN A 11 6.57 16.42 -3.74
N ALA A 12 5.96 15.35 -3.23
CA ALA A 12 6.22 14.87 -1.88
C ALA A 12 7.69 14.47 -1.69
N ASP A 13 8.24 13.71 -2.63
CA ASP A 13 9.64 13.29 -2.60
C ASP A 13 10.60 14.47 -2.70
N GLN A 14 10.30 15.43 -3.59
CA GLN A 14 11.10 16.65 -3.75
C GLN A 14 11.11 17.51 -2.48
N LEU A 15 9.95 17.66 -1.84
CA LEU A 15 9.83 18.42 -0.59
C LEU A 15 10.65 17.77 0.53
N ILE A 16 10.51 16.46 0.71
CA ILE A 16 11.27 15.71 1.71
C ILE A 16 12.77 15.83 1.45
N ARG A 17 13.21 15.65 0.20
CA ARG A 17 14.62 15.77 -0.19
C ARG A 17 15.17 17.17 0.09
N ARG A 18 14.41 18.22 -0.22
CA ARG A 18 14.81 19.62 0.03
C ARG A 18 15.00 19.86 1.52
N ILE A 19 14.09 19.40 2.36
CA ILE A 19 14.16 19.58 3.81
C ILE A 19 15.28 18.72 4.43
N SER A 20 15.56 17.54 3.88
CA SER A 20 16.64 16.66 4.35
C SER A 20 18.02 17.33 4.29
N GLY A 21 18.23 18.25 3.34
CA GLY A 21 19.48 19.00 3.25
C GLY A 21 19.68 20.07 4.33
N TRP A 22 18.64 20.43 5.09
CA TRP A 22 18.70 21.56 6.04
C TRP A 22 18.35 21.13 7.46
N LYS A 23 17.33 20.28 7.63
CA LYS A 23 16.81 19.85 8.93
C LYS A 23 16.39 18.39 8.90
N MET A 24 17.31 17.51 9.23
CA MET A 24 17.10 16.06 9.18
C MET A 24 15.90 15.61 10.06
N SER A 25 15.72 16.18 11.23
CA SER A 25 14.61 15.85 12.13
C SER A 25 13.24 16.15 11.49
N GLN A 26 13.12 17.29 10.80
CA GLN A 26 11.90 17.63 10.09
C GLN A 26 11.65 16.70 8.87
N ALA A 27 12.71 16.28 8.19
CA ALA A 27 12.60 15.33 7.10
C ALA A 27 12.05 14.00 7.59
N VAL A 28 12.46 13.50 8.74
CA VAL A 28 11.94 12.26 9.34
C VAL A 28 10.43 12.40 9.64
N VAL A 29 10.00 13.50 10.24
CA VAL A 29 8.58 13.77 10.51
C VAL A 29 7.78 13.82 9.21
N MET A 30 8.30 14.47 8.17
CA MET A 30 7.64 14.57 6.88
C MET A 30 7.55 13.21 6.16
N GLN A 31 8.59 12.38 6.28
CA GLN A 31 8.56 11.01 5.77
C GLN A 31 7.42 10.22 6.42
N ALA A 32 7.28 10.31 7.73
CA ALA A 32 6.22 9.63 8.48
C ALA A 32 4.83 10.17 8.11
N ALA A 33 4.70 11.50 8.04
CA ALA A 33 3.44 12.14 7.65
C ALA A 33 3.00 11.74 6.23
N ALA A 34 3.91 11.77 5.27
CA ALA A 34 3.61 11.38 3.89
C ALA A 34 3.24 9.89 3.79
N ALA A 35 3.88 9.01 4.58
CA ALA A 35 3.50 7.61 4.66
C ALA A 35 2.08 7.44 5.24
N ALA A 36 1.76 8.15 6.32
CA ALA A 36 0.41 8.14 6.90
C ALA A 36 -0.65 8.69 5.93
N MET A 37 -0.31 9.73 5.17
CA MET A 37 -1.22 10.33 4.19
C MET A 37 -1.59 9.36 3.07
N ILE A 38 -0.62 8.66 2.47
CA ILE A 38 -0.92 7.72 1.40
C ILE A 38 -1.74 6.54 1.91
N GLU A 39 -1.47 6.04 3.11
CA GLU A 39 -2.26 4.96 3.71
C GLU A 39 -3.70 5.43 4.02
N ALA A 40 -3.88 6.60 4.63
CA ALA A 40 -5.20 7.17 4.91
C ALA A 40 -6.02 7.38 3.62
N TYR A 41 -5.36 7.84 2.56
CA TYR A 41 -5.99 7.98 1.25
C TYR A 41 -6.45 6.63 0.70
N CYS A 42 -5.59 5.62 0.76
CA CYS A 42 -5.92 4.27 0.33
C CYS A 42 -7.08 3.66 1.14
N ASP A 43 -7.11 3.89 2.45
CA ASP A 43 -8.17 3.41 3.34
C ASP A 43 -9.51 4.06 3.00
N GLY A 44 -9.53 5.39 2.82
CA GLY A 44 -10.73 6.12 2.43
C GLY A 44 -11.31 5.62 1.11
N TRP A 45 -10.47 5.42 0.12
CA TRP A 45 -10.86 4.89 -1.17
C TRP A 45 -11.38 3.44 -1.08
N GLN A 46 -10.75 2.61 -0.27
CA GLN A 46 -11.22 1.24 -0.04
C GLN A 46 -12.60 1.20 0.64
N GLU A 47 -12.90 2.12 1.54
CA GLU A 47 -14.22 2.24 2.15
C GLU A 47 -15.30 2.65 1.13
N GLU A 48 -14.97 3.51 0.18
CA GLU A 48 -15.88 3.85 -0.93
C GLU A 48 -16.17 2.62 -1.79
N LEU A 49 -15.14 1.87 -2.17
CA LEU A 49 -15.31 0.62 -2.92
C LEU A 49 -16.15 -0.41 -2.16
N LYS A 50 -15.95 -0.56 -0.85
CA LYS A 50 -16.77 -1.46 -0.03
C LYS A 50 -18.25 -1.11 -0.11
N ARG A 51 -18.56 0.19 -0.04
CA ARG A 51 -19.95 0.66 -0.16
C ARG A 51 -20.54 0.37 -1.54
N GLU A 52 -19.75 0.57 -2.59
CA GLU A 52 -20.19 0.36 -3.97
C GLU A 52 -20.42 -1.13 -4.30
N PHE A 53 -19.41 -1.96 -4.02
CA PHE A 53 -19.52 -3.39 -4.27
C PHE A 53 -20.47 -4.10 -3.31
N GLY A 54 -20.63 -3.60 -2.08
CA GLY A 54 -21.61 -4.11 -1.12
C GLY A 54 -23.06 -4.05 -1.63
N LYS A 55 -23.40 -3.03 -2.42
CA LYS A 55 -24.71 -2.94 -3.10
C LYS A 55 -24.95 -4.08 -4.10
N GLN A 56 -23.87 -4.68 -4.59
CA GLN A 56 -23.89 -5.81 -5.53
C GLN A 56 -23.72 -7.17 -4.83
N GLY A 57 -23.73 -7.19 -3.49
CA GLY A 57 -23.49 -8.42 -2.70
C GLY A 57 -22.06 -8.93 -2.78
N LEU A 58 -21.10 -8.03 -3.02
CA LEU A 58 -19.68 -8.34 -3.10
C LEU A 58 -18.94 -7.72 -1.92
N TYR A 59 -18.10 -8.50 -1.27
CA TYR A 59 -17.31 -8.10 -0.11
C TYR A 59 -15.83 -8.01 -0.48
N LEU A 60 -15.20 -6.88 -0.12
CA LEU A 60 -13.78 -6.65 -0.36
C LEU A 60 -12.93 -7.35 0.69
N ARG A 61 -11.86 -8.00 0.23
CA ARG A 61 -10.79 -8.52 1.08
C ARG A 61 -9.77 -7.40 1.39
N PRO A 62 -8.94 -7.57 2.42
CA PRO A 62 -7.84 -6.65 2.70
C PRO A 62 -6.93 -6.46 1.48
N ARG A 63 -6.32 -5.27 1.39
CA ARG A 63 -5.28 -4.99 0.38
C ARG A 63 -4.09 -5.92 0.59
N PHE A 64 -3.57 -6.46 -0.51
CA PHE A 64 -2.39 -7.29 -0.51
C PHE A 64 -1.40 -6.81 -1.58
N SER A 65 -0.21 -6.42 -1.17
CA SER A 65 0.77 -5.76 -2.04
C SER A 65 1.88 -6.72 -2.48
N PRO A 66 2.47 -6.55 -3.68
CA PRO A 66 3.67 -7.28 -4.07
C PRO A 66 4.80 -7.09 -3.05
N GLY A 67 5.50 -8.17 -2.72
CA GLY A 67 6.56 -8.20 -1.70
C GLY A 67 6.09 -8.64 -0.31
N TYR A 68 4.78 -8.85 -0.10
CA TYR A 68 4.25 -9.38 1.16
C TYR A 68 3.83 -10.85 1.00
N GLY A 69 4.09 -11.64 2.04
CA GLY A 69 3.72 -13.05 2.09
C GLY A 69 4.28 -13.84 0.91
N ASP A 70 3.40 -14.52 0.20
CA ASP A 70 3.69 -15.32 -0.99
C ASP A 70 3.49 -14.55 -2.32
N PHE A 71 3.23 -13.23 -2.27
CA PHE A 71 3.09 -12.40 -3.46
C PHE A 71 4.46 -11.83 -3.88
N PRO A 72 5.12 -12.37 -4.93
CA PRO A 72 6.49 -12.00 -5.26
C PRO A 72 6.61 -10.52 -5.63
N LEU A 73 7.68 -9.87 -5.18
CA LEU A 73 7.97 -8.47 -5.54
C LEU A 73 8.20 -8.31 -7.06
N SER A 74 8.64 -9.36 -7.75
CA SER A 74 8.78 -9.37 -9.22
C SER A 74 7.47 -9.11 -9.98
N CYS A 75 6.32 -9.33 -9.34
CA CYS A 75 5.02 -9.01 -9.90
C CYS A 75 4.77 -7.49 -10.01
N GLN A 76 5.60 -6.66 -9.39
CA GLN A 76 5.47 -5.20 -9.39
C GLN A 76 5.46 -4.62 -10.81
N LEU A 77 6.39 -5.03 -11.65
CA LEU A 77 6.51 -4.50 -13.01
C LEU A 77 5.33 -4.88 -13.93
N PRO A 78 4.93 -6.15 -14.06
CA PRO A 78 3.72 -6.51 -14.81
C PRO A 78 2.46 -5.84 -14.26
N PHE A 79 2.38 -5.66 -12.94
CA PHE A 79 1.27 -4.96 -12.29
C PHE A 79 1.14 -3.50 -12.75
N LEU A 80 2.24 -2.74 -12.69
CA LEU A 80 2.27 -1.35 -13.14
C LEU A 80 1.97 -1.20 -14.63
N ARG A 81 2.40 -2.17 -15.44
CA ARG A 81 2.11 -2.21 -16.89
C ARG A 81 0.62 -2.44 -17.14
N ALA A 82 0.00 -3.39 -16.44
CA ALA A 82 -1.42 -3.69 -16.58
C ALA A 82 -2.31 -2.48 -16.28
N LEU A 83 -1.94 -1.69 -15.27
CA LEU A 83 -2.64 -0.45 -14.91
C LEU A 83 -2.20 0.77 -15.72
N GLN A 84 -1.16 0.66 -16.56
CA GLN A 84 -0.54 1.78 -17.27
C GLN A 84 -0.14 2.92 -16.32
N CYS A 85 0.41 2.58 -15.15
CA CYS A 85 0.66 3.51 -14.05
C CYS A 85 1.57 4.67 -14.44
N GLN A 86 2.61 4.41 -15.25
CA GLN A 86 3.52 5.46 -15.71
C GLN A 86 2.77 6.54 -16.51
N LYS A 87 1.88 6.13 -17.41
CA LYS A 87 1.13 7.07 -18.25
C LYS A 87 0.03 7.79 -17.47
N ARG A 88 -0.65 7.09 -16.56
CA ARG A 88 -1.83 7.61 -15.86
C ARG A 88 -1.50 8.46 -14.66
N ILE A 89 -0.52 8.06 -13.86
CA ILE A 89 -0.20 8.68 -12.56
C ILE A 89 1.30 8.93 -12.35
N GLY A 90 2.13 8.73 -13.38
CA GLY A 90 3.57 8.94 -13.29
C GLY A 90 4.31 7.97 -12.36
N LEU A 91 3.69 6.83 -12.03
CA LEU A 91 4.26 5.83 -11.14
C LEU A 91 5.04 4.79 -11.92
N THR A 92 6.31 4.62 -11.56
CA THR A 92 7.24 3.65 -12.13
C THR A 92 7.86 2.77 -11.05
N VAL A 93 8.70 1.85 -11.47
CA VAL A 93 9.50 1.01 -10.58
C VAL A 93 10.96 1.08 -11.01
N THR A 94 11.86 1.14 -10.05
CA THR A 94 13.32 1.10 -10.27
C THR A 94 13.79 -0.31 -10.62
N ASP A 95 15.04 -0.46 -11.05
CA ASP A 95 15.65 -1.78 -11.30
C ASP A 95 15.68 -2.65 -10.03
N SER A 96 15.71 -2.03 -8.85
CA SER A 96 15.61 -2.69 -7.54
C SER A 96 14.17 -3.01 -7.12
N LEU A 97 13.19 -2.86 -8.00
CA LEU A 97 11.76 -3.08 -7.76
C LEU A 97 11.14 -2.14 -6.70
N ILE A 98 11.74 -0.97 -6.49
CA ILE A 98 11.21 0.07 -5.59
C ILE A 98 10.31 1.01 -6.39
N LEU A 99 9.15 1.36 -5.83
CA LEU A 99 8.22 2.31 -6.43
C LEU A 99 8.81 3.72 -6.46
N ALA A 100 8.62 4.42 -7.58
CA ALA A 100 9.01 5.82 -7.76
C ALA A 100 7.85 6.58 -8.44
N PRO A 101 7.28 7.62 -7.81
CA PRO A 101 7.65 8.25 -6.51
C PRO A 101 7.59 7.32 -5.30
N SER A 102 8.35 7.63 -4.24
CA SER A 102 8.53 6.72 -3.09
C SER A 102 7.27 6.54 -2.24
N LYS A 103 6.42 7.57 -2.17
CA LYS A 103 5.15 7.53 -1.44
C LYS A 103 4.04 7.04 -2.35
N SER A 104 4.09 5.75 -2.63
CA SER A 104 3.19 5.06 -3.55
C SER A 104 2.82 3.68 -3.01
N VAL A 105 1.64 3.22 -3.38
CA VAL A 105 1.10 1.91 -2.99
C VAL A 105 0.59 1.20 -4.24
N THR A 106 0.89 -0.08 -4.35
CA THR A 106 0.25 -1.00 -5.29
C THR A 106 -0.35 -2.15 -4.50
N ALA A 107 -1.54 -2.57 -4.84
CA ALA A 107 -2.19 -3.66 -4.13
C ALA A 107 -3.24 -4.38 -5.01
N VAL A 108 -3.49 -5.62 -4.64
CA VAL A 108 -4.63 -6.41 -5.10
C VAL A 108 -5.67 -6.44 -3.99
N ILE A 109 -6.94 -6.27 -4.37
CA ILE A 109 -8.07 -6.42 -3.47
C ILE A 109 -8.95 -7.55 -4.00
N GLY A 110 -9.09 -8.61 -3.23
CA GLY A 110 -9.99 -9.72 -3.56
C GLY A 110 -11.45 -9.32 -3.41
N LEU A 111 -12.31 -9.91 -4.23
CA LEU A 111 -13.77 -9.81 -4.11
C LEU A 111 -14.35 -11.18 -3.80
N SER A 112 -15.27 -11.26 -2.87
CA SER A 112 -15.96 -12.49 -2.47
C SER A 112 -17.46 -12.25 -2.38
N ARG A 113 -18.25 -13.29 -2.65
CA ARG A 113 -19.70 -13.27 -2.41
C ARG A 113 -20.07 -13.65 -0.97
N ARG A 114 -19.09 -14.10 -0.18
CA ARG A 114 -19.27 -14.46 1.21
C ARG A 114 -18.68 -13.37 2.09
N ASP A 115 -19.43 -12.94 3.10
CA ASP A 115 -18.93 -12.05 4.16
C ASP A 115 -18.13 -12.88 5.19
N GLU A 116 -17.02 -13.42 4.73
CA GLU A 116 -16.07 -14.07 5.64
C GLU A 116 -15.18 -12.98 6.21
N LYS A 117 -15.26 -12.77 7.51
CA LYS A 117 -14.28 -11.94 8.22
C LYS A 117 -12.91 -12.56 7.96
N CYS A 118 -12.08 -11.89 7.18
CA CYS A 118 -10.66 -12.25 7.10
C CYS A 118 -10.12 -12.15 8.51
N HIS A 119 -9.71 -13.27 9.10
CA HIS A 119 -8.99 -13.26 10.35
C HIS A 119 -7.77 -12.36 10.13
N LYS A 120 -7.68 -11.30 10.92
CA LYS A 120 -6.46 -10.51 10.98
C LYS A 120 -5.40 -11.47 11.50
N HIS A 121 -4.51 -11.93 10.62
CA HIS A 121 -3.34 -12.68 11.02
C HIS A 121 -2.40 -11.68 11.70
N GLY A 122 -2.59 -11.49 12.99
CA GLY A 122 -1.74 -10.68 13.85
C GLY A 122 -0.81 -11.57 14.68
N CYS A 123 -0.12 -10.96 15.62
CA CYS A 123 0.75 -11.66 16.57
C CYS A 123 0.02 -12.74 17.38
N GLU A 124 -1.30 -12.62 17.51
CA GLU A 124 -2.17 -13.57 18.23
C GLU A 124 -2.18 -14.98 17.63
N VAL A 125 -2.01 -15.09 16.31
CA VAL A 125 -2.05 -16.37 15.57
C VAL A 125 -0.66 -16.79 15.08
N CYS A 126 0.37 -15.99 15.37
CA CYS A 126 1.73 -16.25 14.93
C CYS A 126 2.43 -17.26 15.84
N GLU A 127 2.92 -18.35 15.28
CA GLU A 127 3.63 -19.40 16.01
C GLU A 127 5.01 -18.96 16.56
N LYS A 128 5.54 -17.82 16.10
CA LYS A 128 6.81 -17.25 16.59
C LYS A 128 6.61 -16.58 17.94
N THR A 129 6.81 -17.32 19.02
CA THR A 129 6.71 -16.81 20.40
C THR A 129 7.83 -15.86 20.78
N GLU A 130 9.01 -15.99 20.21
CA GLU A 130 10.21 -15.17 20.47
C GLU A 130 10.46 -14.10 19.39
N CYS A 131 9.39 -13.49 18.85
CA CYS A 131 9.52 -12.45 17.84
C CYS A 131 9.77 -11.08 18.50
N PRO A 132 10.88 -10.37 18.20
CA PRO A 132 11.18 -9.06 18.78
C PRO A 132 10.18 -7.97 18.37
N PHE A 133 9.32 -8.25 17.39
CA PHE A 133 8.25 -7.36 16.93
C PHE A 133 6.85 -7.82 17.36
N ARG A 134 6.75 -8.82 18.25
CA ARG A 134 5.47 -9.27 18.78
C ARG A 134 4.84 -8.12 19.57
N ARG A 135 3.64 -7.73 19.18
CA ARG A 135 2.82 -6.78 19.93
C ARG A 135 1.98 -7.60 20.90
N ASP A 136 2.26 -7.44 22.17
CA ASP A 136 1.37 -7.91 23.22
C ASP A 136 0.10 -7.05 23.18
N SER A 137 -1.04 -7.71 23.12
CA SER A 137 -2.37 -7.07 23.11
C SER A 137 -2.71 -6.54 24.48
#